data_2805f5976549d1533619e0c67dc590e9
#
_entry.id   2805f5976549d1533619e0c67dc590e9
#
_cell.length_a   1.000
_cell.length_b   1.000
_cell.length_c   1.000
_cell.angle_alpha   90.00
_cell.angle_beta   90.00
_cell.angle_gamma   90.00
#
_symmetry.space_group_name_H-M   'P 1'
#
loop_
_entity.id
_entity.type
_entity.pdbx_description
1 polymer ?
#
loop_
_entity_poly.entity_id
_entity_poly.type
_entity_poly.pdbx_seq_one_letter_code
_entity_poly.pdbx_strand_id
1 'polypeptide(L)'
;AEAEKYADEEPAEEATPAVAGDKKAPYQVLAVTACPTGIAHTYMAAESLEQHAAKKGISIKVETNGQSGIKHALTAEEIEGAEGIIVAADKYVPMNRFKGKRVVIVKVADGINKADALLDEALSGKVPIFEGETGGSKTAAEEAAESGARKIYKHLMDGVSHMLPFVIGGGILIALAFLADMSAAGTAQFGSSTPFAAFLKNTGSMAFGFMMPMLAGFISQSIADRPGLLVGIMAG
;
A
#
# COMPACT_ATOMS: atom_id res chain seq x y z
N ALA A 1 -44.41 -1.24 6.43
CA ALA A 1 -43.96 -1.81 7.68
C ALA A 1 -43.12 -3.07 7.41
N GLU A 2 -42.05 -2.98 6.62
CA GLU A 2 -41.05 -4.04 6.40
C GLU A 2 -39.82 -3.51 5.66
N ALA A 3 -39.37 -2.33 6.05
CA ALA A 3 -38.18 -1.68 5.45
C ALA A 3 -37.25 -1.12 6.54
N GLU A 4 -37.03 -1.90 7.61
CA GLU A 4 -36.20 -1.45 8.73
C GLU A 4 -35.47 -2.62 9.38
N LYS A 5 -34.63 -3.34 8.60
CA LYS A 5 -33.83 -4.44 9.14
C LYS A 5 -32.56 -4.75 8.36
N TYR A 6 -31.89 -3.71 7.86
CA TYR A 6 -30.49 -3.79 7.39
C TYR A 6 -29.73 -2.58 7.90
N ALA A 7 -29.63 -2.48 9.22
CA ALA A 7 -28.69 -1.59 9.89
C ALA A 7 -27.61 -2.48 10.51
N ASP A 8 -26.38 -2.24 10.10
CA ASP A 8 -25.14 -2.43 10.85
C ASP A 8 -24.86 -3.82 11.44
N GLU A 9 -24.42 -4.75 10.59
CA GLU A 9 -23.48 -5.78 11.03
C GLU A 9 -22.08 -5.35 10.59
N GLU A 10 -21.37 -4.62 11.46
CA GLU A 10 -19.92 -4.58 11.48
C GLU A 10 -19.43 -6.03 11.65
N PRO A 11 -18.50 -6.53 10.81
CA PRO A 11 -17.92 -7.84 11.05
C PRO A 11 -17.17 -7.80 12.37
N ALA A 12 -17.62 -8.62 13.30
CA ALA A 12 -17.02 -8.81 14.61
C ALA A 12 -15.52 -9.05 14.48
N GLU A 13 -14.76 -8.23 15.18
CA GLU A 13 -13.34 -8.37 15.50
C GLU A 13 -13.18 -9.76 16.16
N GLU A 14 -12.71 -10.76 15.41
CA GLU A 14 -12.31 -12.04 15.99
C GLU A 14 -11.11 -11.79 16.88
N ALA A 15 -11.38 -11.68 18.16
CA ALA A 15 -10.39 -11.64 19.22
C ALA A 15 -9.65 -12.98 19.24
N THR A 16 -8.42 -13.00 18.77
CA THR A 16 -7.46 -14.07 19.04
C THR A 16 -7.24 -14.18 20.54
N PRO A 17 -7.19 -15.38 21.12
CA PRO A 17 -7.12 -15.59 22.57
C PRO A 17 -5.84 -15.02 23.15
N ALA A 18 -5.99 -14.10 24.09
CA ALA A 18 -4.91 -13.62 24.94
C ALA A 18 -4.38 -14.77 25.81
N VAL A 19 -3.18 -15.23 25.53
CA VAL A 19 -2.42 -16.08 26.45
C VAL A 19 -1.75 -15.16 27.45
N ALA A 20 -2.27 -15.11 28.65
CA ALA A 20 -1.69 -14.43 29.80
C ALA A 20 -0.48 -15.19 30.30
N GLY A 21 0.69 -14.56 30.35
CA GLY A 21 1.87 -15.04 31.03
C GLY A 21 3.11 -14.20 30.73
N ASP A 22 3.57 -13.48 31.74
CA ASP A 22 4.81 -12.73 31.86
C ASP A 22 5.03 -11.55 30.90
N LYS A 23 5.61 -10.47 31.41
CA LYS A 23 5.97 -9.18 30.75
C LYS A 23 6.86 -9.31 29.51
N LYS A 24 6.56 -10.23 28.62
CA LYS A 24 7.06 -10.35 27.26
C LYS A 24 6.14 -9.57 26.35
N ALA A 25 6.69 -8.82 25.43
CA ALA A 25 5.93 -8.08 24.42
C ALA A 25 4.87 -9.00 23.79
N PRO A 26 3.68 -8.48 23.46
CA PRO A 26 2.58 -9.31 22.96
C PRO A 26 2.94 -10.01 21.63
N TYR A 27 3.93 -9.51 20.89
CA TYR A 27 4.37 -10.05 19.61
C TYR A 27 5.88 -10.26 19.58
N GLN A 28 6.30 -11.43 19.09
CA GLN A 28 7.71 -11.75 18.87
C GLN A 28 8.25 -11.05 17.63
N VAL A 29 7.44 -11.05 16.55
CA VAL A 29 7.78 -10.42 15.28
C VAL A 29 6.76 -9.35 14.94
N LEU A 30 7.22 -8.21 14.45
CA LEU A 30 6.38 -7.20 13.82
C LEU A 30 6.68 -7.13 12.34
N ALA A 31 5.67 -6.86 11.54
CA ALA A 31 5.88 -6.67 10.11
C ALA A 31 5.17 -5.42 9.60
N VAL A 32 5.70 -4.85 8.52
CA VAL A 32 5.07 -3.78 7.76
C VAL A 32 5.04 -4.19 6.30
N THR A 33 3.87 -4.16 5.70
CA THR A 33 3.71 -4.46 4.27
C THR A 33 3.20 -3.23 3.53
N ALA A 34 3.83 -2.93 2.37
CA ALA A 34 3.42 -1.80 1.54
C ALA A 34 3.77 -2.04 0.07
N CYS A 35 2.82 -1.76 -0.82
CA CYS A 35 3.10 -1.75 -2.26
C CYS A 35 2.66 -0.41 -2.88
N PRO A 36 3.15 -0.03 -4.07
CA PRO A 36 2.80 1.24 -4.72
C PRO A 36 1.30 1.41 -4.90
N THR A 37 0.59 0.39 -5.31
CA THR A 37 -0.86 0.40 -5.49
C THR A 37 -1.64 0.31 -4.17
N GLY A 38 -1.02 -0.23 -3.10
CA GLY A 38 -1.66 -0.39 -1.79
C GLY A 38 -2.83 -1.37 -1.77
N ILE A 39 -2.94 -2.27 -2.75
CA ILE A 39 -4.09 -3.19 -2.90
C ILE A 39 -3.63 -4.63 -2.69
N ALA A 40 -3.47 -5.42 -3.76
CA ALA A 40 -3.30 -6.86 -3.69
C ALA A 40 -2.02 -7.29 -2.94
N HIS A 41 -0.85 -6.85 -3.39
CA HIS A 41 0.42 -7.34 -2.86
C HIS A 41 0.63 -7.00 -1.37
N THR A 42 0.12 -5.85 -0.91
CA THR A 42 0.19 -5.45 0.50
C THR A 42 -0.52 -6.48 1.39
N TYR A 43 -1.75 -6.84 1.02
CA TYR A 43 -2.55 -7.79 1.81
C TYR A 43 -2.07 -9.24 1.65
N MET A 44 -1.67 -9.65 0.44
CA MET A 44 -1.10 -10.98 0.20
C MET A 44 0.18 -11.21 1.00
N ALA A 45 1.06 -10.21 1.10
CA ALA A 45 2.27 -10.31 1.91
C ALA A 45 1.95 -10.39 3.40
N ALA A 46 0.98 -9.61 3.89
CA ALA A 46 0.52 -9.67 5.27
C ALA A 46 -0.03 -11.05 5.59
N GLU A 47 -0.97 -11.54 4.80
CA GLU A 47 -1.57 -12.87 4.98
C GLU A 47 -0.54 -14.00 4.93
N SER A 48 0.41 -13.95 3.98
CA SER A 48 1.49 -14.93 3.89
C SER A 48 2.35 -14.95 5.15
N LEU A 49 2.76 -13.78 5.66
CA LEU A 49 3.55 -13.69 6.88
C LEU A 49 2.78 -14.21 8.11
N GLU A 50 1.49 -13.86 8.24
CA GLU A 50 0.63 -14.31 9.33
C GLU A 50 0.40 -15.82 9.30
N GLN A 51 0.11 -16.40 8.13
CA GLN A 51 -0.08 -17.84 7.97
C GLN A 51 1.16 -18.64 8.28
N HIS A 52 2.35 -18.18 7.84
CA HIS A 52 3.60 -18.88 8.10
C HIS A 52 4.04 -18.71 9.56
N ALA A 53 3.81 -17.55 10.17
CA ALA A 53 4.03 -17.34 11.59
C ALA A 53 3.13 -18.26 12.45
N ALA A 54 1.84 -18.37 12.11
CA ALA A 54 0.91 -19.26 12.80
C ALA A 54 1.36 -20.74 12.73
N LYS A 55 1.84 -21.20 11.56
CA LYS A 55 2.38 -22.57 11.40
C LYS A 55 3.60 -22.83 12.27
N LYS A 56 4.41 -21.80 12.52
CA LYS A 56 5.62 -21.89 13.36
C LYS A 56 5.35 -21.58 14.84
N GLY A 57 4.14 -21.21 15.21
CA GLY A 57 3.80 -20.78 16.58
C GLY A 57 4.43 -19.45 16.99
N ILE A 58 4.73 -18.58 16.00
CA ILE A 58 5.32 -17.26 16.21
C ILE A 58 4.18 -16.25 16.34
N SER A 59 4.18 -15.45 17.41
CA SER A 59 3.24 -14.34 17.52
C SER A 59 3.70 -13.16 16.67
N ILE A 60 2.89 -12.78 15.67
CA ILE A 60 3.18 -11.71 14.74
C ILE A 60 2.04 -10.67 14.72
N LYS A 61 2.38 -9.40 14.51
CA LYS A 61 1.43 -8.36 14.12
C LYS A 61 1.92 -7.70 12.82
N VAL A 62 1.02 -7.58 11.85
CA VAL A 62 1.35 -7.00 10.54
C VAL A 62 0.61 -5.69 10.33
N GLU A 63 1.35 -4.60 10.23
CA GLU A 63 0.83 -3.30 9.78
C GLU A 63 0.75 -3.31 8.24
N THR A 64 -0.42 -3.02 7.71
CA THR A 64 -0.62 -2.91 6.26
C THR A 64 -0.79 -1.46 5.84
N ASN A 65 0.10 -0.97 4.96
CA ASN A 65 0.03 0.35 4.36
C ASN A 65 -0.66 0.26 2.99
N GLY A 66 -1.98 0.09 3.04
CA GLY A 66 -2.83 -0.06 1.86
C GLY A 66 -3.35 1.26 1.30
N GLN A 67 -4.17 1.19 0.25
CA GLN A 67 -4.83 2.35 -0.37
C GLN A 67 -5.84 3.02 0.59
N SER A 68 -6.51 2.23 1.44
CA SER A 68 -7.44 2.72 2.46
C SER A 68 -6.76 3.24 3.73
N GLY A 69 -5.44 3.45 3.68
CA GLY A 69 -4.64 3.92 4.82
C GLY A 69 -3.89 2.82 5.55
N ILE A 70 -3.42 3.16 6.74
CA ILE A 70 -2.67 2.24 7.61
C ILE A 70 -3.67 1.47 8.47
N LYS A 71 -3.61 0.14 8.42
CA LYS A 71 -4.35 -0.74 9.32
C LYS A 71 -3.39 -1.46 10.26
N HIS A 72 -3.86 -1.77 11.46
CA HIS A 72 -3.08 -2.45 12.52
C HIS A 72 -1.75 -1.73 12.82
N ALA A 73 -1.77 -0.40 12.91
CA ALA A 73 -0.58 0.40 13.17
C ALA A 73 0.21 -0.14 14.37
N LEU A 74 1.54 -0.19 14.21
CA LEU A 74 2.45 -0.64 15.26
C LEU A 74 2.66 0.48 16.27
N THR A 75 2.48 0.17 17.55
CA THR A 75 2.74 1.11 18.64
C THR A 75 4.22 1.11 19.04
N ALA A 76 4.65 2.19 19.71
CA ALA A 76 6.02 2.29 20.20
C ALA A 76 6.37 1.16 21.20
N GLU A 77 5.43 0.79 22.06
CA GLU A 77 5.59 -0.28 23.06
C GLU A 77 5.76 -1.65 22.38
N GLU A 78 4.97 -1.93 21.34
CA GLU A 78 5.10 -3.16 20.55
C GLU A 78 6.46 -3.21 19.84
N ILE A 79 6.89 -2.08 19.25
CA ILE A 79 8.20 -1.98 18.58
C ILE A 79 9.33 -2.18 19.60
N GLU A 80 9.22 -1.64 20.82
CA GLU A 80 10.22 -1.85 21.86
C GLU A 80 10.34 -3.31 22.29
N GLY A 81 9.22 -3.99 22.37
CA GLY A 81 9.19 -5.37 22.85
C GLY A 81 9.50 -6.44 21.80
N ALA A 82 9.45 -6.13 20.53
CA ALA A 82 9.65 -7.11 19.46
C ALA A 82 11.11 -7.59 19.37
N GLU A 83 11.28 -8.89 19.08
CA GLU A 83 12.58 -9.54 18.87
C GLU A 83 13.13 -9.23 17.46
N GLY A 84 12.24 -9.14 16.45
CA GLY A 84 12.59 -8.81 15.08
C GLY A 84 11.48 -8.07 14.33
N ILE A 85 11.86 -7.29 13.33
CA ILE A 85 10.93 -6.52 12.50
C ILE A 85 11.19 -6.84 11.03
N ILE A 86 10.11 -7.07 10.27
CA ILE A 86 10.17 -7.31 8.83
C ILE A 86 9.50 -6.13 8.12
N VAL A 87 10.19 -5.49 7.19
CA VAL A 87 9.62 -4.45 6.32
C VAL A 87 9.63 -4.97 4.88
N ALA A 88 8.49 -5.50 4.45
CA ALA A 88 8.28 -6.00 3.08
C ALA A 88 7.57 -4.92 2.25
N ALA A 89 8.34 -4.00 1.65
CA ALA A 89 7.80 -2.81 1.05
C ALA A 89 8.50 -2.37 -0.23
N ASP A 90 7.69 -2.04 -1.25
CA ASP A 90 8.13 -1.36 -2.48
C ASP A 90 7.73 0.12 -2.48
N LYS A 91 7.07 0.59 -1.42
CA LYS A 91 6.68 1.97 -1.14
C LYS A 91 7.43 2.47 0.09
N TYR A 92 7.56 3.78 0.22
CA TYR A 92 8.16 4.38 1.42
C TYR A 92 7.38 4.04 2.70
N VAL A 93 8.12 3.57 3.69
CA VAL A 93 7.66 3.34 5.06
C VAL A 93 8.51 4.20 5.99
N PRO A 94 7.91 4.92 6.97
CA PRO A 94 8.66 5.69 7.96
C PRO A 94 9.52 4.76 8.82
N MET A 95 10.82 4.68 8.51
CA MET A 95 11.75 3.74 9.14
C MET A 95 12.30 4.22 10.48
N ASN A 96 12.27 5.54 10.75
CA ASN A 96 12.87 6.15 11.95
C ASN A 96 12.30 5.58 13.26
N ARG A 97 11.05 5.10 13.25
CA ARG A 97 10.41 4.45 14.40
C ARG A 97 11.06 3.11 14.78
N PHE A 98 11.84 2.52 13.90
CA PHE A 98 12.53 1.24 14.11
C PHE A 98 14.00 1.39 14.46
N LYS A 99 14.45 2.60 14.73
CA LYS A 99 15.85 2.87 15.12
C LYS A 99 16.22 2.07 16.36
N GLY A 100 17.38 1.41 16.31
CA GLY A 100 17.87 0.55 17.39
C GLY A 100 17.31 -0.88 17.40
N LYS A 101 16.44 -1.22 16.41
CA LYS A 101 15.85 -2.56 16.27
C LYS A 101 16.48 -3.34 15.13
N ARG A 102 16.34 -4.66 15.18
CA ARG A 102 16.75 -5.57 14.09
C ARG A 102 15.65 -5.56 13.03
N VAL A 103 15.96 -5.08 11.84
CA VAL A 103 14.98 -4.89 10.76
C VAL A 103 15.45 -5.59 9.49
N VAL A 104 14.66 -6.56 9.04
CA VAL A 104 14.80 -7.20 7.73
C VAL A 104 14.04 -6.36 6.71
N ILE A 105 14.75 -5.79 5.72
CA ILE A 105 14.14 -4.94 4.70
C ILE A 105 14.17 -5.67 3.37
N VAL A 106 12.99 -5.94 2.82
CA VAL A 106 12.82 -6.70 1.57
C VAL A 106 11.72 -6.08 0.69
N LYS A 107 11.62 -6.55 -0.54
CA LYS A 107 10.51 -6.21 -1.43
C LYS A 107 9.23 -6.89 -0.96
N VAL A 108 8.07 -6.30 -1.28
CA VAL A 108 6.76 -6.89 -0.93
C VAL A 108 6.59 -8.30 -1.50
N ALA A 109 7.14 -8.59 -2.69
CA ALA A 109 7.13 -9.90 -3.31
C ALA A 109 7.86 -10.98 -2.49
N ASP A 110 8.93 -10.62 -1.79
CA ASP A 110 9.64 -11.55 -0.91
C ASP A 110 8.79 -11.87 0.34
N GLY A 111 8.02 -10.90 0.86
CA GLY A 111 7.04 -11.13 1.92
C GLY A 111 5.97 -12.14 1.54
N ILE A 112 5.59 -12.22 0.25
CA ILE A 112 4.65 -13.21 -0.26
C ILE A 112 5.31 -14.59 -0.41
N ASN A 113 6.49 -14.64 -1.05
CA ASN A 113 7.08 -15.89 -1.53
C ASN A 113 8.09 -16.53 -0.57
N LYS A 114 8.63 -15.78 0.39
CA LYS A 114 9.72 -16.20 1.27
C LYS A 114 9.41 -15.98 2.75
N ALA A 115 8.14 -15.95 3.13
CA ALA A 115 7.69 -15.62 4.48
C ALA A 115 8.38 -16.48 5.55
N ASP A 116 8.55 -17.79 5.33
CA ASP A 116 9.25 -18.69 6.26
C ASP A 116 10.69 -18.26 6.53
N ALA A 117 11.44 -17.99 5.46
CA ALA A 117 12.83 -17.59 5.58
C ALA A 117 12.98 -16.22 6.26
N LEU A 118 12.06 -15.28 5.98
CA LEU A 118 12.05 -13.95 6.60
C LEU A 118 11.76 -14.02 8.10
N LEU A 119 10.85 -14.88 8.52
CA LEU A 119 10.54 -15.10 9.94
C LEU A 119 11.76 -15.70 10.67
N ASP A 120 12.41 -16.71 10.07
CA ASP A 120 13.62 -17.31 10.64
C ASP A 120 14.76 -16.30 10.69
N GLU A 121 14.92 -15.48 9.65
CA GLU A 121 15.93 -14.43 9.62
C GLU A 121 15.69 -13.38 10.70
N ALA A 122 14.45 -12.89 10.84
CA ALA A 122 14.07 -11.88 11.82
C ALA A 122 14.35 -12.33 13.27
N LEU A 123 14.15 -13.64 13.56
CA LEU A 123 14.39 -14.24 14.88
C LEU A 123 15.83 -14.76 15.07
N SER A 124 16.63 -14.86 14.00
CA SER A 124 18.00 -15.40 14.06
C SER A 124 18.96 -14.63 14.95
N GLY A 125 18.62 -13.39 15.30
CA GLY A 125 19.52 -12.49 16.04
C GLY A 125 20.71 -11.98 15.22
N LYS A 126 20.84 -12.39 13.95
CA LYS A 126 21.97 -12.02 13.06
C LYS A 126 21.69 -10.78 12.21
N VAL A 127 20.43 -10.34 12.17
CA VAL A 127 20.02 -9.13 11.42
C VAL A 127 20.70 -7.90 12.03
N PRO A 128 21.31 -7.03 11.20
CA PRO A 128 21.94 -5.81 11.70
C PRO A 128 20.91 -4.90 12.36
N ILE A 129 21.37 -4.20 13.39
CA ILE A 129 20.52 -3.19 14.07
C ILE A 129 20.38 -2.00 13.12
N PHE A 130 19.13 -1.57 12.93
CA PHE A 130 18.82 -0.41 12.11
C PHE A 130 19.17 0.88 12.88
N GLU A 131 20.22 1.58 12.47
CA GLU A 131 20.72 2.78 13.14
C GLU A 131 19.94 4.07 12.78
N GLY A 132 18.90 3.96 11.92
CA GLY A 132 18.15 5.10 11.38
C GLY A 132 18.71 5.55 10.03
N GLU A 133 18.08 6.53 9.40
CA GLU A 133 18.50 7.09 8.10
C GLU A 133 19.77 7.97 8.22
N THR A 134 20.75 7.57 8.99
CA THR A 134 22.06 8.20 9.02
C THR A 134 23.09 7.23 8.50
N GLY A 135 23.38 7.36 7.18
CA GLY A 135 24.68 7.09 6.61
C GLY A 135 25.40 5.81 7.00
N GLY A 136 24.96 4.66 6.54
CA GLY A 136 25.80 3.48 6.42
C GLY A 136 26.60 3.54 5.15
N SER A 137 27.85 3.91 5.28
CA SER A 137 29.02 3.64 4.42
C SER A 137 28.79 3.16 2.96
N LYS A 138 28.16 4.01 2.17
CA LYS A 138 28.41 4.10 0.72
C LYS A 138 29.04 5.45 0.46
N THR A 139 30.00 5.51 -0.47
CA THR A 139 30.72 6.75 -0.77
C THR A 139 29.74 7.88 -1.10
N ALA A 140 29.98 9.08 -0.58
CA ALA A 140 29.09 10.25 -0.72
C ALA A 140 28.70 10.58 -2.18
N ALA A 141 29.44 10.08 -3.15
CA ALA A 141 29.14 10.22 -4.59
C ALA A 141 28.09 9.22 -5.07
N GLU A 142 28.07 7.99 -4.53
CA GLU A 142 27.03 6.97 -4.84
C GLU A 142 25.70 7.28 -4.13
N GLU A 143 25.75 7.84 -2.91
CA GLU A 143 24.56 8.31 -2.18
C GLU A 143 23.91 9.52 -2.87
N ALA A 144 24.65 10.43 -3.43
CA ALA A 144 24.11 11.59 -4.14
C ALA A 144 23.41 11.18 -5.45
N ALA A 145 23.98 10.22 -6.19
CA ALA A 145 23.36 9.73 -7.44
C ALA A 145 22.17 8.80 -7.18
N GLU A 146 22.29 7.90 -6.21
CA GLU A 146 21.21 6.97 -5.84
C GLU A 146 20.04 7.67 -5.11
N SER A 147 20.34 8.71 -4.33
CA SER A 147 19.33 9.51 -3.62
C SER A 147 18.47 10.33 -4.58
N GLY A 148 19.03 10.90 -5.65
CA GLY A 148 18.31 11.71 -6.65
C GLY A 148 17.32 10.86 -7.45
N ALA A 149 17.77 9.79 -8.07
CA ALA A 149 16.93 8.88 -8.84
C ALA A 149 15.86 8.18 -7.97
N ARG A 150 16.21 7.79 -6.75
CA ARG A 150 15.28 7.17 -5.80
C ARG A 150 14.22 8.16 -5.29
N LYS A 151 14.59 9.43 -5.07
CA LYS A 151 13.65 10.51 -4.74
C LYS A 151 12.67 10.76 -5.88
N ILE A 152 13.17 10.90 -7.11
CA ILE A 152 12.32 11.06 -8.31
C ILE A 152 11.36 9.89 -8.46
N TYR A 153 11.85 8.65 -8.33
CA TYR A 153 11.02 7.45 -8.39
C TYR A 153 9.93 7.45 -7.31
N LYS A 154 10.25 7.86 -6.08
CA LYS A 154 9.28 7.97 -4.98
C LYS A 154 8.17 8.97 -5.30
N HIS A 155 8.53 10.18 -5.75
CA HIS A 155 7.56 11.21 -6.11
C HIS A 155 6.68 10.78 -7.29
N LEU A 156 7.27 10.11 -8.29
CA LEU A 156 6.53 9.57 -9.42
C LEU A 156 5.54 8.48 -8.99
N MET A 157 5.98 7.54 -8.14
CA MET A 157 5.13 6.46 -7.64
C MET A 157 3.98 6.97 -6.76
N ASP A 158 4.20 8.02 -6.00
CA ASP A 158 3.16 8.66 -5.22
C ASP A 158 2.07 9.24 -6.15
N GLY A 159 2.46 9.97 -7.19
CA GLY A 159 1.54 10.48 -8.20
C GLY A 159 0.76 9.37 -8.92
N VAL A 160 1.44 8.30 -9.36
CA VAL A 160 0.82 7.15 -10.03
C VAL A 160 -0.20 6.46 -9.13
N SER A 161 0.11 6.28 -7.83
CA SER A 161 -0.80 5.61 -6.90
C SER A 161 -2.14 6.36 -6.75
N HIS A 162 -2.10 7.69 -6.71
CA HIS A 162 -3.31 8.52 -6.59
C HIS A 162 -4.09 8.65 -7.90
N MET A 163 -3.43 8.47 -9.05
CA MET A 163 -4.07 8.47 -10.36
C MET A 163 -4.87 7.18 -10.64
N LEU A 164 -4.45 6.04 -10.09
CA LEU A 164 -5.03 4.71 -10.37
C LEU A 164 -6.55 4.63 -10.20
N PRO A 165 -7.20 5.18 -9.15
CA PRO A 165 -8.65 5.14 -9.01
C PRO A 165 -9.41 5.76 -10.18
N PHE A 166 -8.87 6.84 -10.78
CA PHE A 166 -9.48 7.51 -11.94
C PHE A 166 -9.37 6.65 -13.20
N VAL A 167 -8.22 5.99 -13.39
CA VAL A 167 -8.00 5.07 -14.51
C VAL A 167 -8.92 3.85 -14.41
N ILE A 168 -8.97 3.23 -13.24
CA ILE A 168 -9.80 2.03 -13.01
C ILE A 168 -11.29 2.39 -13.13
N GLY A 169 -11.74 3.43 -12.45
CA GLY A 169 -13.15 3.87 -12.48
C GLY A 169 -13.58 4.31 -13.88
N GLY A 170 -12.77 5.12 -14.54
CA GLY A 170 -13.02 5.55 -15.92
C GLY A 170 -13.05 4.38 -16.91
N GLY A 171 -12.11 3.45 -16.77
CA GLY A 171 -12.05 2.23 -17.59
C GLY A 171 -13.28 1.34 -17.42
N ILE A 172 -13.74 1.13 -16.20
CA ILE A 172 -14.96 0.36 -15.92
C ILE A 172 -16.19 1.04 -16.55
N LEU A 173 -16.34 2.35 -16.41
CA LEU A 173 -17.46 3.08 -17.01
C LEU A 173 -17.47 2.98 -18.53
N ILE A 174 -16.31 3.09 -19.19
CA ILE A 174 -16.20 2.92 -20.64
C ILE A 174 -16.51 1.48 -21.03
N ALA A 175 -16.01 0.48 -20.31
CA ALA A 175 -16.32 -0.93 -20.57
C ALA A 175 -17.82 -1.22 -20.45
N LEU A 176 -18.48 -0.66 -19.43
CA LEU A 176 -19.93 -0.77 -19.25
C LEU A 176 -20.70 -0.07 -20.37
N ALA A 177 -20.20 1.06 -20.90
CA ALA A 177 -20.80 1.73 -22.04
C ALA A 177 -20.82 0.83 -23.28
N PHE A 178 -19.71 0.15 -23.57
CA PHE A 178 -19.62 -0.81 -24.66
C PHE A 178 -20.51 -2.03 -24.43
N LEU A 179 -20.58 -2.52 -23.19
CA LEU A 179 -21.44 -3.64 -22.84
C LEU A 179 -22.92 -3.30 -23.01
N ALA A 180 -23.33 -2.10 -22.56
CA ALA A 180 -24.70 -1.60 -22.70
C ALA A 180 -25.12 -1.35 -24.16
N ASP A 181 -24.16 -1.20 -25.05
CA ASP A 181 -24.38 -0.87 -26.47
C ASP A 181 -24.01 -2.02 -27.42
N MET A 182 -23.99 -3.27 -26.91
CA MET A 182 -23.61 -4.45 -27.69
C MET A 182 -24.45 -4.65 -28.95
N SER A 183 -25.69 -4.16 -29.00
CA SER A 183 -26.55 -4.20 -30.17
C SER A 183 -26.03 -3.37 -31.37
N ALA A 184 -25.21 -2.36 -31.10
CA ALA A 184 -24.57 -1.51 -32.12
C ALA A 184 -23.14 -1.96 -32.47
N ALA A 185 -22.72 -3.17 -32.03
CA ALA A 185 -21.41 -3.70 -32.34
C ALA A 185 -21.13 -3.73 -33.82
N GLY A 186 -19.97 -3.22 -34.25
CA GLY A 186 -19.58 -3.11 -35.66
C GLY A 186 -19.98 -1.81 -36.34
N THR A 187 -20.70 -0.90 -35.67
CA THR A 187 -21.01 0.44 -36.16
C THR A 187 -19.99 1.47 -35.69
N ALA A 188 -19.86 2.60 -36.41
CA ALA A 188 -18.99 3.70 -35.99
C ALA A 188 -19.45 4.39 -34.66
N GLN A 189 -20.66 4.12 -34.20
CA GLN A 189 -21.26 4.70 -33.00
C GLN A 189 -21.24 3.74 -31.81
N PHE A 190 -20.54 2.60 -31.90
CA PHE A 190 -20.45 1.60 -30.84
C PHE A 190 -19.97 2.22 -29.52
N GLY A 191 -20.68 1.95 -28.46
CA GLY A 191 -20.46 2.53 -27.13
C GLY A 191 -21.08 3.93 -26.91
N SER A 192 -21.82 4.46 -27.90
CA SER A 192 -22.49 5.76 -27.80
C SER A 192 -23.80 5.86 -28.61
N SER A 193 -24.34 4.75 -29.09
CA SER A 193 -25.57 4.72 -29.89
C SER A 193 -26.82 5.00 -29.04
N THR A 194 -26.79 4.64 -27.77
CA THR A 194 -27.87 4.94 -26.82
C THR A 194 -27.48 6.10 -25.91
N PRO A 195 -28.45 6.95 -25.45
CA PRO A 195 -28.16 8.04 -24.50
C PRO A 195 -27.46 7.58 -23.22
N PHE A 196 -27.80 6.39 -22.74
CA PHE A 196 -27.20 5.80 -21.54
C PHE A 196 -25.75 5.36 -21.78
N ALA A 197 -25.46 4.68 -22.88
CA ALA A 197 -24.09 4.31 -23.23
C ALA A 197 -23.22 5.56 -23.49
N ALA A 198 -23.75 6.57 -24.17
CA ALA A 198 -23.06 7.83 -24.37
C ALA A 198 -22.74 8.54 -23.04
N PHE A 199 -23.67 8.54 -22.07
CA PHE A 199 -23.45 9.10 -20.75
C PHE A 199 -22.31 8.38 -20.02
N LEU A 200 -22.32 7.05 -19.97
CA LEU A 200 -21.27 6.24 -19.34
C LEU A 200 -19.90 6.48 -20.00
N LYS A 201 -19.86 6.47 -21.34
CA LYS A 201 -18.62 6.69 -22.11
C LYS A 201 -18.06 8.08 -21.86
N ASN A 202 -18.89 9.12 -21.89
CA ASN A 202 -18.46 10.48 -21.65
C ASN A 202 -17.95 10.66 -20.20
N THR A 203 -18.67 10.13 -19.21
CA THR A 203 -18.24 10.20 -17.81
C THR A 203 -16.90 9.46 -17.60
N GLY A 204 -16.73 8.27 -18.18
CA GLY A 204 -15.48 7.53 -18.14
C GLY A 204 -14.34 8.29 -18.84
N SER A 205 -14.60 8.92 -19.99
CA SER A 205 -13.61 9.74 -20.70
C SER A 205 -13.19 10.97 -19.90
N MET A 206 -14.13 11.61 -19.20
CA MET A 206 -13.80 12.72 -18.29
C MET A 206 -12.90 12.25 -17.14
N ALA A 207 -13.17 11.08 -16.55
CA ALA A 207 -12.32 10.50 -15.52
C ALA A 207 -10.89 10.26 -16.04
N PHE A 208 -10.72 9.77 -17.28
CA PHE A 208 -9.42 9.67 -17.94
C PHE A 208 -8.76 11.04 -18.17
N GLY A 209 -9.55 12.08 -18.47
CA GLY A 209 -9.06 13.46 -18.60
C GLY A 209 -8.39 13.98 -17.33
N PHE A 210 -8.85 13.55 -16.15
CA PHE A 210 -8.22 13.90 -14.87
C PHE A 210 -6.90 13.20 -14.60
N MET A 211 -6.50 12.22 -15.41
CA MET A 211 -5.30 11.43 -15.18
C MET A 211 -4.04 12.30 -15.11
N MET A 212 -3.83 13.20 -16.07
CA MET A 212 -2.67 14.09 -16.11
C MET A 212 -2.66 15.14 -15.00
N PRO A 213 -3.75 15.88 -14.75
CA PRO A 213 -3.84 16.80 -13.62
C PRO A 213 -3.58 16.13 -12.26
N MET A 214 -4.15 14.93 -12.05
CA MET A 214 -3.94 14.20 -10.81
C MET A 214 -2.50 13.71 -10.65
N LEU A 215 -1.91 13.15 -11.72
CA LEU A 215 -0.50 12.75 -11.70
C LEU A 215 0.41 13.94 -11.34
N ALA A 216 0.27 15.05 -12.06
CA ALA A 216 1.06 16.26 -11.86
C ALA A 216 0.83 16.86 -10.46
N GLY A 217 -0.42 16.89 -10.00
CA GLY A 217 -0.79 17.40 -8.68
C GLY A 217 -0.15 16.62 -7.54
N PHE A 218 -0.25 15.30 -7.55
CA PHE A 218 0.31 14.48 -6.48
C PHE A 218 1.84 14.37 -6.53
N ILE A 219 2.45 14.39 -7.72
CA ILE A 219 3.91 14.55 -7.82
C ILE A 219 4.34 15.88 -7.19
N SER A 220 3.67 16.96 -7.52
CA SER A 220 3.97 18.29 -6.99
C SER A 220 3.72 18.37 -5.47
N GLN A 221 2.67 17.73 -4.97
CA GLN A 221 2.42 17.59 -3.53
C GLN A 221 3.50 16.80 -2.83
N SER A 222 3.99 15.73 -3.44
CA SER A 222 5.08 14.93 -2.87
C SER A 222 6.41 15.70 -2.76
N ILE A 223 6.58 16.76 -3.55
CA ILE A 223 7.79 17.62 -3.56
C ILE A 223 7.62 18.83 -2.64
N ALA A 224 6.46 19.49 -2.67
CA ALA A 224 6.22 20.80 -2.06
C ALA A 224 5.03 20.82 -1.09
N ASP A 225 4.59 19.67 -0.58
CA ASP A 225 3.45 19.51 0.32
C ASP A 225 2.12 20.06 -0.26
N ARG A 226 1.18 20.43 0.61
CA ARG A 226 -0.17 20.87 0.23
C ARG A 226 -0.22 22.01 -0.79
N PRO A 227 0.64 23.07 -0.73
CA PRO A 227 0.63 24.11 -1.76
C PRO A 227 0.96 23.60 -3.16
N GLY A 228 1.82 22.59 -3.25
CA GLY A 228 2.22 21.96 -4.52
C GLY A 228 1.05 21.31 -5.26
N LEU A 229 0.10 20.73 -4.53
CA LEU A 229 -1.05 20.05 -5.12
C LEU A 229 -1.83 20.94 -6.08
N LEU A 230 -2.18 22.16 -5.66
CA LEU A 230 -2.95 23.10 -6.48
C LEU A 230 -2.19 23.52 -7.75
N VAL A 231 -0.90 23.85 -7.59
CA VAL A 231 -0.06 24.25 -8.73
C VAL A 231 0.09 23.10 -9.72
N GLY A 232 0.31 21.87 -9.21
CA GLY A 232 0.45 20.68 -10.04
C GLY A 232 -0.83 20.33 -10.81
N ILE A 233 -2.00 20.38 -10.18
CA ILE A 233 -3.28 20.12 -10.84
C ILE A 233 -3.59 21.16 -11.94
N MET A 234 -3.23 22.42 -11.72
CA MET A 234 -3.45 23.48 -12.70
C MET A 234 -2.46 23.44 -13.87
N ALA A 235 -1.30 22.82 -13.68
CA ALA A 235 -0.27 22.70 -14.72
C ALA A 235 -0.41 21.42 -15.57
N GLY A 236 -1.11 20.39 -15.09
CA GLY A 236 -1.35 19.12 -15.79
C GLY A 236 -2.69 19.14 -16.49
#